data_60ab712d3d60ad84d7e40706f9d09b90
#
_entry.id   60ab712d3d60ad84d7e40706f9d09b90
#
_cell.length_a   1.000
_cell.length_b   1.000
_cell.length_c   1.000
_cell.angle_alpha   90.00
_cell.angle_beta   90.00
_cell.angle_gamma   90.00
#
_symmetry.space_group_name_H-M   'P 1'
#
loop_
_entity.id
_entity.type
_entity.pdbx_description
1 polymer ?
#
loop_
_entity_poly.entity_id
_entity_poly.type
_entity_poly.pdbx_seq_one_letter_code
_entity_poly.pdbx_strand_id
1 'polypeptide(L)'
;MKKNLLDKELLNDAKWLMPGLQIKRWFILIFLGSLFITIGGMIFFNLRPVYFTMEIIRKVATHVNTDLIALIIMLIGIICFFKGWQKTNLTILDVKDSKAKGNLLESLYRRRKLNRGPKIVAIGGGTGLSMLLRGIKNITNNITAVVTVGDDGGSSGRLREEMGVLPPGDIRNCIAALADNEDLITKLFQYRFKTGEGLEGHSFGNLFLTALCSITGDMVRAIKESSNVLSIRGRVLPSTLDNMKLAAEYEDGTIVHGESNIPEAHKKIKRLFTEPENCKALEDVIAAIKDADLIILGPGSLYTSVIPNLLIKEIADEVVKAKAKKIYVCNIMSQPGETDNYLVSDHINALYKHANSDQLIDAVLVNDFLPQNMAQKYEEAGQLPVRLDSENIHVDVVEKKLIEDSKEGLVRHSSYRVARAIYYWYRKSQRKDKDKK
;
A
#
# COMPACT_ATOMS: atom_id res chain seq x y z
N MET A 1 -15.70 -28.69 23.36
CA MET A 1 -14.83 -27.50 23.15
C MET A 1 -13.34 -27.85 23.00
N LYS A 2 -12.74 -28.80 23.74
CA LYS A 2 -11.32 -29.18 23.63
C LYS A 2 -10.93 -29.88 22.30
N LYS A 3 -11.82 -30.64 21.67
CA LYS A 3 -11.54 -31.38 20.42
C LYS A 3 -11.32 -30.43 19.21
N ASN A 4 -12.04 -29.30 19.16
CA ASN A 4 -11.89 -28.30 18.09
C ASN A 4 -10.60 -27.45 18.17
N LEU A 5 -9.93 -27.41 19.32
CA LEU A 5 -8.66 -26.71 19.50
C LEU A 5 -7.48 -27.57 19.01
N LEU A 6 -7.50 -28.86 19.30
CA LEU A 6 -6.46 -29.82 18.83
C LEU A 6 -6.49 -29.97 17.30
N ASP A 7 -7.67 -30.02 16.68
CA ASP A 7 -7.81 -30.09 15.23
C ASP A 7 -7.32 -28.78 14.54
N LYS A 8 -7.49 -27.63 15.19
CA LYS A 8 -6.97 -26.34 14.69
C LYS A 8 -5.46 -26.23 14.81
N GLU A 9 -4.85 -26.75 15.87
CA GLU A 9 -3.40 -26.77 16.03
C GLU A 9 -2.73 -27.74 15.04
N LEU A 10 -3.25 -28.95 14.89
CA LEU A 10 -2.77 -29.95 13.92
C LEU A 10 -2.90 -29.44 12.45
N LEU A 11 -3.99 -28.78 12.11
CA LEU A 11 -4.17 -28.15 10.80
C LEU A 11 -3.22 -26.96 10.56
N ASN A 12 -2.87 -26.22 11.60
CA ASN A 12 -1.87 -25.16 11.51
C ASN A 12 -0.46 -25.72 11.30
N ASP A 13 -0.12 -26.78 11.97
CA ASP A 13 1.20 -27.43 11.80
C ASP A 13 1.34 -28.10 10.42
N ALA A 14 0.26 -28.65 9.87
CA ALA A 14 0.26 -29.20 8.51
C ALA A 14 0.46 -28.13 7.41
N LYS A 15 0.19 -26.85 7.69
CA LYS A 15 0.43 -25.75 6.74
C LYS A 15 1.92 -25.54 6.40
N TRP A 16 2.84 -26.01 7.24
CA TRP A 16 4.28 -26.01 6.94
C TRP A 16 4.63 -26.89 5.73
N LEU A 17 3.77 -27.86 5.43
CA LEU A 17 3.92 -28.77 4.30
C LEU A 17 3.34 -28.21 2.98
N MET A 18 2.67 -27.03 3.02
CA MET A 18 2.06 -26.45 1.81
C MET A 18 3.12 -25.98 0.79
N PRO A 19 2.87 -26.16 -0.52
CA PRO A 19 3.75 -25.66 -1.57
C PRO A 19 3.80 -24.13 -1.56
N GLY A 20 5.00 -23.55 -1.60
CA GLY A 20 5.21 -22.09 -1.68
C GLY A 20 6.14 -21.50 -0.62
N LEU A 21 6.40 -22.18 0.48
CA LEU A 21 7.23 -21.66 1.58
C LEU A 21 8.74 -21.76 1.36
N GLN A 22 9.26 -22.26 0.24
CA GLN A 22 10.69 -22.47 -0.10
C GLN A 22 11.61 -22.99 1.05
N ILE A 23 11.07 -23.12 2.28
CA ILE A 23 11.74 -23.58 3.48
C ILE A 23 12.11 -25.05 3.34
N LYS A 24 11.28 -25.84 2.63
CA LYS A 24 11.53 -27.29 2.40
C LYS A 24 12.89 -27.58 1.75
N ARG A 25 13.34 -26.72 0.81
CA ARG A 25 14.64 -26.91 0.13
C ARG A 25 15.80 -26.81 1.09
N TRP A 26 15.76 -25.86 2.02
CA TRP A 26 16.80 -25.67 3.02
C TRP A 26 16.78 -26.78 4.07
N PHE A 27 15.58 -27.29 4.44
CA PHE A 27 15.47 -28.45 5.34
C PHE A 27 16.02 -29.70 4.71
N ILE A 28 15.70 -29.99 3.45
CA ILE A 28 16.27 -31.11 2.72
C ILE A 28 17.80 -30.98 2.67
N LEU A 29 18.32 -29.79 2.43
CA LEU A 29 19.76 -29.55 2.40
C LEU A 29 20.41 -29.75 3.77
N ILE A 30 19.80 -29.26 4.86
CA ILE A 30 20.28 -29.51 6.24
C ILE A 30 20.23 -31.00 6.58
N PHE A 31 19.14 -31.69 6.22
CA PHE A 31 19.01 -33.14 6.44
C PHE A 31 20.07 -33.91 5.67
N LEU A 32 20.26 -33.62 4.38
CA LEU A 32 21.33 -34.26 3.56
C LEU A 32 22.71 -33.93 4.12
N GLY A 33 22.96 -32.70 4.51
CA GLY A 33 24.23 -32.31 5.14
C GLY A 33 24.51 -33.06 6.42
N SER A 34 23.52 -33.18 7.32
CA SER A 34 23.66 -33.96 8.57
C SER A 34 23.88 -35.45 8.29
N LEU A 35 23.18 -35.99 7.28
CA LEU A 35 23.36 -37.36 6.85
C LEU A 35 24.80 -37.64 6.35
N PHE A 36 25.32 -36.73 5.48
CA PHE A 36 26.70 -36.86 4.99
C PHE A 36 27.74 -36.73 6.11
N ILE A 37 27.55 -35.80 7.06
CA ILE A 37 28.40 -35.64 8.23
C ILE A 37 28.40 -36.95 9.07
N THR A 38 27.20 -37.52 9.28
CA THR A 38 27.06 -38.77 10.04
C THR A 38 27.74 -39.93 9.34
N ILE A 39 27.50 -40.09 8.03
CA ILE A 39 28.16 -41.16 7.22
C ILE A 39 29.68 -40.96 7.20
N GLY A 40 30.15 -39.75 6.93
CA GLY A 40 31.58 -39.42 6.94
C GLY A 40 32.24 -39.69 8.28
N GLY A 41 31.57 -39.33 9.37
CA GLY A 41 32.01 -39.66 10.73
C GLY A 41 32.06 -41.16 11.00
N MET A 42 31.06 -41.91 10.57
CA MET A 42 31.07 -43.39 10.70
C MET A 42 32.24 -44.03 9.94
N ILE A 43 32.52 -43.57 8.72
CA ILE A 43 33.66 -44.05 7.94
C ILE A 43 34.99 -43.67 8.60
N PHE A 44 35.13 -42.40 9.03
CA PHE A 44 36.34 -41.88 9.68
C PHE A 44 36.70 -42.67 10.95
N PHE A 45 35.72 -43.02 11.77
CA PHE A 45 35.91 -43.80 12.98
C PHE A 45 35.81 -45.30 12.77
N ASN A 46 35.91 -45.81 11.56
CA ASN A 46 35.83 -47.24 11.21
C ASN A 46 34.63 -47.95 11.85
N LEU A 47 33.46 -47.33 11.85
CA LEU A 47 32.20 -47.80 12.43
C LEU A 47 32.24 -48.11 13.95
N ARG A 48 33.30 -47.75 14.67
CA ARG A 48 33.41 -47.97 16.13
C ARG A 48 32.23 -47.46 16.93
N PRO A 49 31.66 -46.23 16.64
CA PRO A 49 30.48 -45.76 17.36
C PRO A 49 29.24 -46.65 17.16
N VAL A 50 29.10 -47.24 15.96
CA VAL A 50 27.98 -48.15 15.65
C VAL A 50 28.13 -49.48 16.42
N TYR A 51 29.32 -50.05 16.45
CA TYR A 51 29.59 -51.29 17.22
C TYR A 51 29.38 -51.04 18.73
N PHE A 52 29.82 -49.92 19.26
CA PHE A 52 29.63 -49.55 20.66
C PHE A 52 28.14 -49.40 21.03
N THR A 53 27.36 -48.70 20.18
CA THR A 53 25.92 -48.57 20.41
C THR A 53 25.19 -49.90 20.27
N MET A 54 25.58 -50.77 19.30
CA MET A 54 25.01 -52.10 19.16
C MET A 54 25.30 -52.99 20.38
N GLU A 55 26.48 -52.91 20.97
CA GLU A 55 26.84 -53.67 22.18
C GLU A 55 26.00 -53.22 23.38
N ILE A 56 25.78 -51.90 23.55
CA ILE A 56 24.89 -51.38 24.60
C ILE A 56 23.44 -51.85 24.39
N ILE A 57 22.92 -51.74 23.16
CA ILE A 57 21.57 -52.20 22.82
C ILE A 57 21.42 -53.68 23.08
N ARG A 58 22.41 -54.51 22.73
CA ARG A 58 22.39 -55.94 22.96
C ARG A 58 22.39 -56.31 24.45
N LYS A 59 23.14 -55.57 25.29
CA LYS A 59 23.15 -55.80 26.77
C LYS A 59 21.78 -55.39 27.39
N VAL A 60 21.12 -54.34 26.88
CA VAL A 60 19.79 -53.92 27.36
C VAL A 60 18.70 -54.86 26.85
N ALA A 61 18.83 -55.36 25.61
CA ALA A 61 17.86 -56.23 24.94
C ALA A 61 17.66 -57.59 25.62
N THR A 62 18.64 -58.04 26.40
CA THR A 62 18.52 -59.32 27.15
C THR A 62 17.63 -59.27 28.39
N HIS A 63 17.22 -58.02 28.82
CA HIS A 63 16.49 -57.82 30.07
C HIS A 63 15.12 -57.19 29.90
N VAL A 64 14.76 -56.67 28.72
CA VAL A 64 13.52 -55.88 28.50
C VAL A 64 12.98 -56.09 27.08
N ASN A 65 11.66 -55.94 26.89
CA ASN A 65 11.04 -55.96 25.58
C ASN A 65 11.55 -54.81 24.70
N THR A 66 12.45 -55.12 23.79
CA THR A 66 13.18 -54.16 22.92
C THR A 66 12.28 -53.36 22.00
N ASP A 67 11.20 -53.95 21.52
CA ASP A 67 10.30 -53.29 20.58
C ASP A 67 9.53 -52.17 21.27
N LEU A 68 9.13 -52.36 22.52
CA LEU A 68 8.44 -51.34 23.32
C LEU A 68 9.36 -50.18 23.67
N ILE A 69 10.62 -50.47 24.04
CA ILE A 69 11.63 -49.43 24.34
C ILE A 69 11.98 -48.64 23.09
N ALA A 70 12.17 -49.29 21.94
CA ALA A 70 12.45 -48.64 20.67
C ALA A 70 11.33 -47.71 20.28
N LEU A 71 10.06 -48.10 20.45
CA LEU A 71 8.89 -47.26 20.20
C LEU A 71 8.85 -46.06 21.12
N ILE A 72 9.12 -46.21 22.41
CA ILE A 72 9.16 -45.12 23.41
C ILE A 72 10.27 -44.13 23.07
N ILE A 73 11.47 -44.57 22.77
CA ILE A 73 12.61 -43.72 22.41
C ILE A 73 12.31 -42.94 21.11
N MET A 74 11.73 -43.61 20.11
CA MET A 74 11.32 -42.95 18.86
C MET A 74 10.26 -41.85 19.09
N LEU A 75 9.28 -42.13 19.95
CA LEU A 75 8.22 -41.23 20.30
C LEU A 75 8.75 -40.00 21.08
N ILE A 76 9.68 -40.22 22.02
CA ILE A 76 10.39 -39.15 22.74
C ILE A 76 11.22 -38.31 21.75
N GLY A 77 11.93 -38.92 20.83
CA GLY A 77 12.71 -38.23 19.79
C GLY A 77 11.85 -37.36 18.92
N ILE A 78 10.70 -37.86 18.46
CA ILE A 78 9.71 -37.10 17.69
C ILE A 78 9.18 -35.91 18.49
N ILE A 79 8.81 -36.11 19.75
CA ILE A 79 8.32 -35.02 20.62
C ILE A 79 9.39 -33.94 20.85
N CYS A 80 10.62 -34.36 21.15
CA CYS A 80 11.74 -33.45 21.33
C CYS A 80 12.04 -32.63 20.06
N PHE A 81 12.02 -33.30 18.90
CA PHE A 81 12.23 -32.65 17.61
C PHE A 81 11.16 -31.58 17.36
N PHE A 82 9.88 -31.91 17.50
CA PHE A 82 8.80 -30.95 17.29
C PHE A 82 8.78 -29.81 18.31
N LYS A 83 9.03 -30.08 19.59
CA LYS A 83 9.13 -29.03 20.63
C LYS A 83 10.35 -28.14 20.43
N GLY A 84 11.49 -28.67 20.10
CA GLY A 84 12.70 -27.92 19.79
C GLY A 84 12.49 -27.02 18.59
N TRP A 85 11.90 -27.56 17.53
CA TRP A 85 11.50 -26.85 16.32
C TRP A 85 10.55 -25.68 16.61
N GLN A 86 9.47 -25.93 17.36
CA GLN A 86 8.46 -24.92 17.72
C GLN A 86 9.08 -23.79 18.56
N LYS A 87 9.90 -24.13 19.57
CA LYS A 87 10.57 -23.11 20.41
C LYS A 87 11.60 -22.29 19.64
N THR A 88 12.39 -22.89 18.75
CA THR A 88 13.37 -22.17 17.93
C THR A 88 12.67 -21.15 17.01
N ASN A 89 11.57 -21.57 16.38
CA ASN A 89 10.77 -20.67 15.55
C ASN A 89 10.13 -19.52 16.33
N LEU A 90 9.62 -19.76 17.52
CA LEU A 90 9.06 -18.74 18.39
C LEU A 90 10.15 -17.74 18.85
N THR A 91 11.34 -18.21 19.21
CA THR A 91 12.45 -17.37 19.68
C THR A 91 12.98 -16.43 18.59
N ILE A 92 13.05 -16.91 17.34
CA ILE A 92 13.49 -16.08 16.19
C ILE A 92 12.51 -14.94 15.91
N LEU A 93 11.25 -15.07 16.29
CA LEU A 93 10.19 -14.09 16.03
C LEU A 93 9.89 -13.16 17.18
N ASP A 94 10.08 -13.57 18.42
CA ASP A 94 9.96 -12.68 19.58
C ASP A 94 10.91 -11.46 19.47
N VAL A 95 11.97 -11.58 18.66
CA VAL A 95 12.93 -10.50 18.38
C VAL A 95 12.38 -9.48 17.37
N LYS A 96 11.36 -9.80 16.55
CA LYS A 96 10.96 -8.94 15.42
C LYS A 96 9.51 -8.44 15.44
N ASP A 97 8.61 -9.03 16.21
CA ASP A 97 7.21 -8.60 16.16
C ASP A 97 6.44 -8.97 17.44
N SER A 98 6.27 -8.00 18.35
CA SER A 98 5.53 -8.19 19.61
C SER A 98 4.02 -8.49 19.42
N LYS A 99 3.48 -8.35 18.21
CA LYS A 99 2.09 -8.66 17.84
C LYS A 99 1.89 -10.06 17.25
N ALA A 100 2.98 -10.79 16.94
CA ALA A 100 2.92 -12.12 16.29
C ALA A 100 2.72 -13.30 17.28
N LYS A 101 2.31 -13.03 18.50
CA LYS A 101 2.14 -14.03 19.59
C LYS A 101 1.09 -15.14 19.35
N GLY A 102 0.70 -15.44 18.13
CA GLY A 102 -0.29 -16.49 17.89
C GLY A 102 -0.15 -17.30 16.61
N ASN A 103 0.35 -16.73 15.51
CA ASN A 103 0.32 -17.38 14.20
C ASN A 103 1.47 -16.94 13.28
N LEU A 104 2.69 -17.35 13.63
CA LEU A 104 3.89 -17.12 12.82
C LEU A 104 3.69 -17.50 11.36
N LEU A 105 3.19 -18.72 11.15
CA LEU A 105 3.02 -19.29 9.83
C LEU A 105 2.06 -18.47 8.98
N GLU A 106 0.99 -17.98 9.58
CA GLU A 106 -0.01 -17.14 8.91
C GLU A 106 0.57 -15.77 8.55
N SER A 107 1.36 -15.17 9.42
CA SER A 107 2.02 -13.90 9.16
C SER A 107 3.10 -14.01 8.07
N LEU A 108 3.91 -15.09 8.08
CA LEU A 108 4.87 -15.39 7.01
C LEU A 108 4.19 -15.69 5.67
N TYR A 109 3.12 -16.49 5.70
CA TYR A 109 2.34 -16.80 4.51
C TYR A 109 1.69 -15.55 3.94
N ARG A 110 1.07 -14.71 4.81
CA ARG A 110 0.48 -13.42 4.43
C ARG A 110 1.54 -12.49 3.83
N ARG A 111 2.71 -12.35 4.47
CA ARG A 111 3.80 -11.49 3.98
C ARG A 111 4.31 -11.95 2.61
N ARG A 112 4.50 -13.27 2.41
CA ARG A 112 4.90 -13.84 1.11
C ARG A 112 3.82 -13.66 0.03
N LYS A 113 2.56 -13.84 0.40
CA LYS A 113 1.43 -13.61 -0.51
C LYS A 113 1.39 -12.14 -0.96
N LEU A 114 1.57 -11.20 -0.04
CA LEU A 114 1.60 -9.78 -0.34
C LEU A 114 2.83 -9.39 -1.20
N ASN A 115 3.99 -9.98 -0.96
CA ASN A 115 5.20 -9.74 -1.77
C ASN A 115 5.08 -10.27 -3.21
N ARG A 116 4.18 -11.21 -3.47
CA ARG A 116 3.86 -11.74 -4.82
C ARG A 116 2.65 -11.08 -5.45
N GLY A 117 2.06 -10.12 -4.77
CA GLY A 117 0.96 -9.34 -5.28
C GLY A 117 1.37 -8.46 -6.47
N PRO A 118 0.40 -7.90 -7.20
CA PRO A 118 0.67 -7.03 -8.34
C PRO A 118 1.46 -5.80 -7.93
N LYS A 119 2.28 -5.27 -8.83
CA LYS A 119 2.95 -3.99 -8.71
C LYS A 119 1.95 -2.89 -9.00
N ILE A 120 1.59 -2.14 -7.99
CA ILE A 120 0.56 -1.10 -8.08
C ILE A 120 1.20 0.28 -7.96
N VAL A 121 0.95 1.13 -8.94
CA VAL A 121 1.25 2.56 -8.87
C VAL A 121 -0.06 3.30 -8.60
N ALA A 122 -0.12 4.05 -7.51
CA ALA A 122 -1.27 4.89 -7.16
C ALA A 122 -0.85 6.36 -7.24
N ILE A 123 -1.52 7.14 -8.08
CA ILE A 123 -1.18 8.53 -8.42
C ILE A 123 -2.25 9.46 -7.87
N GLY A 124 -1.85 10.49 -7.11
CA GLY A 124 -2.79 11.43 -6.52
C GLY A 124 -2.15 12.30 -5.44
N GLY A 125 -2.97 12.67 -4.46
CA GLY A 125 -2.54 13.48 -3.30
C GLY A 125 -3.56 13.42 -2.17
N GLY A 126 -3.26 14.10 -1.09
CA GLY A 126 -4.18 14.34 0.01
C GLY A 126 -4.69 13.12 0.75
N THR A 127 -5.85 13.31 1.34
CA THR A 127 -6.55 12.29 2.14
C THR A 127 -7.12 11.17 1.28
N GLY A 128 -7.47 11.46 0.01
CA GLY A 128 -8.03 10.49 -0.92
C GLY A 128 -7.06 9.36 -1.23
N LEU A 129 -5.85 9.72 -1.66
CA LEU A 129 -4.79 8.73 -1.94
C LEU A 129 -4.43 7.92 -0.68
N SER A 130 -4.28 8.59 0.48
CA SER A 130 -3.96 7.91 1.74
C SER A 130 -5.05 6.88 2.14
N MET A 131 -6.33 7.20 1.90
CA MET A 131 -7.44 6.27 2.11
C MET A 131 -7.30 5.03 1.23
N LEU A 132 -7.01 5.21 -0.06
CA LEU A 132 -6.79 4.11 -1.00
C LEU A 132 -5.64 3.21 -0.56
N LEU A 133 -4.50 3.81 -0.18
CA LEU A 133 -3.30 3.10 0.27
C LEU A 133 -3.57 2.21 1.50
N ARG A 134 -4.40 2.65 2.45
CA ARG A 134 -4.86 1.81 3.59
C ARG A 134 -5.53 0.52 3.14
N GLY A 135 -6.29 0.58 2.06
CA GLY A 135 -6.94 -0.60 1.49
C GLY A 135 -5.97 -1.51 0.74
N ILE A 136 -5.17 -0.93 -0.16
CA ILE A 136 -4.29 -1.65 -1.07
C ILE A 136 -3.15 -2.36 -0.34
N LYS A 137 -2.62 -1.82 0.78
CA LYS A 137 -1.58 -2.49 1.58
C LYS A 137 -1.97 -3.87 2.12
N ASN A 138 -3.27 -4.22 2.07
CA ASN A 138 -3.76 -5.55 2.41
C ASN A 138 -3.80 -6.51 1.20
N ILE A 139 -3.56 -6.02 -0.01
CA ILE A 139 -3.57 -6.78 -1.27
C ILE A 139 -2.15 -7.11 -1.71
N THR A 140 -1.25 -6.14 -1.63
CA THR A 140 0.16 -6.27 -2.07
C THR A 140 1.08 -5.41 -1.20
N ASN A 141 2.37 -5.80 -1.13
CA ASN A 141 3.44 -4.95 -0.60
C ASN A 141 4.15 -4.15 -1.72
N ASN A 142 3.87 -4.48 -2.99
CA ASN A 142 4.51 -3.86 -4.15
C ASN A 142 3.76 -2.59 -4.56
N ILE A 143 3.72 -1.61 -3.66
CA ILE A 143 3.00 -0.35 -3.83
C ILE A 143 3.99 0.78 -4.06
N THR A 144 3.74 1.60 -5.07
CA THR A 144 4.38 2.92 -5.24
C THR A 144 3.28 3.98 -5.23
N ALA A 145 3.26 4.84 -4.22
CA ALA A 145 2.43 6.02 -4.19
C ALA A 145 3.18 7.19 -4.83
N VAL A 146 2.62 7.75 -5.90
CA VAL A 146 3.12 8.96 -6.57
C VAL A 146 2.28 10.13 -6.09
N VAL A 147 2.92 11.08 -5.42
CA VAL A 147 2.24 12.12 -4.65
C VAL A 147 2.55 13.49 -5.25
N THR A 148 1.49 14.27 -5.49
CA THR A 148 1.64 15.67 -5.91
C THR A 148 2.38 16.51 -4.86
N VAL A 149 3.10 17.51 -5.32
CA VAL A 149 3.86 18.47 -4.49
C VAL A 149 3.38 19.91 -4.74
N GLY A 150 2.14 20.08 -5.17
CA GLY A 150 1.53 21.39 -5.43
C GLY A 150 0.98 22.10 -4.19
N ASP A 151 0.83 21.40 -3.05
CA ASP A 151 0.22 21.93 -1.81
C ASP A 151 0.97 23.20 -1.32
N ASP A 152 0.23 24.27 -1.15
CA ASP A 152 0.70 25.56 -0.62
C ASP A 152 -0.07 26.01 0.62
N GLY A 153 -0.95 25.14 1.13
CA GLY A 153 -1.81 25.44 2.26
C GLY A 153 -1.19 25.18 3.64
N GLY A 154 -1.66 25.90 4.62
CA GLY A 154 -1.42 25.66 6.05
C GLY A 154 0.04 25.41 6.44
N SER A 155 0.30 24.29 7.14
CA SER A 155 1.64 23.92 7.63
C SER A 155 2.61 23.55 6.49
N SER A 156 2.12 22.97 5.41
CA SER A 156 2.96 22.57 4.26
C SER A 156 3.47 23.80 3.51
N GLY A 157 2.58 24.73 3.24
CA GLY A 157 2.94 25.98 2.56
C GLY A 157 3.96 26.80 3.35
N ARG A 158 3.75 26.97 4.66
CA ARG A 158 4.72 27.70 5.51
C ARG A 158 6.10 27.07 5.48
N LEU A 159 6.21 25.75 5.66
CA LEU A 159 7.51 25.05 5.62
C LEU A 159 8.17 25.13 4.23
N ARG A 160 7.37 25.09 3.17
CA ARG A 160 7.84 25.29 1.81
C ARG A 160 8.44 26.69 1.61
N GLU A 161 7.77 27.71 2.10
CA GLU A 161 8.23 29.11 1.96
C GLU A 161 9.41 29.43 2.84
N GLU A 162 9.38 29.02 4.11
CA GLU A 162 10.41 29.34 5.11
C GLU A 162 11.68 28.51 4.95
N MET A 163 11.55 27.24 4.55
CA MET A 163 12.69 26.29 4.52
C MET A 163 13.03 25.78 3.12
N GLY A 164 12.30 26.18 2.08
CA GLY A 164 12.56 25.76 0.69
C GLY A 164 12.38 24.27 0.43
N VAL A 165 11.66 23.53 1.30
CA VAL A 165 11.40 22.11 1.14
C VAL A 165 10.14 21.86 0.32
N LEU A 166 10.04 20.69 -0.31
CA LEU A 166 8.78 20.25 -0.91
C LEU A 166 7.69 20.13 0.17
N PRO A 167 6.42 20.47 -0.16
CA PRO A 167 5.33 20.43 0.82
C PRO A 167 5.15 19.00 1.37
N PRO A 168 5.33 18.78 2.68
CA PRO A 168 5.37 17.44 3.24
C PRO A 168 4.00 16.84 3.55
N GLY A 169 2.90 17.61 3.46
CA GLY A 169 1.59 17.24 3.96
C GLY A 169 1.04 15.95 3.36
N ASP A 170 0.98 15.87 2.05
CA ASP A 170 0.45 14.72 1.33
C ASP A 170 1.38 13.51 1.40
N ILE A 171 2.68 13.74 1.31
CA ILE A 171 3.71 12.71 1.50
C ILE A 171 3.56 12.08 2.88
N ARG A 172 3.44 12.90 3.93
CA ARG A 172 3.20 12.46 5.32
C ARG A 172 1.95 11.59 5.44
N ASN A 173 0.84 12.00 4.83
CA ASN A 173 -0.42 11.25 4.86
C ASN A 173 -0.26 9.86 4.22
N CYS A 174 0.45 9.77 3.10
CA CYS A 174 0.72 8.52 2.41
C CYS A 174 1.65 7.60 3.21
N ILE A 175 2.72 8.13 3.82
CA ILE A 175 3.61 7.38 4.70
C ILE A 175 2.84 6.80 5.88
N ALA A 176 2.03 7.62 6.57
CA ALA A 176 1.21 7.16 7.69
C ALA A 176 0.22 6.06 7.28
N ALA A 177 -0.41 6.17 6.10
CA ALA A 177 -1.35 5.19 5.58
C ALA A 177 -0.69 3.83 5.26
N LEU A 178 0.57 3.83 4.85
CA LEU A 178 1.32 2.62 4.52
C LEU A 178 2.04 1.99 5.74
N ALA A 179 2.11 2.67 6.88
CA ALA A 179 2.75 2.16 8.09
C ALA A 179 2.07 0.89 8.62
N ASP A 180 2.88 -0.03 9.17
CA ASP A 180 2.38 -1.27 9.79
C ASP A 180 1.59 -1.01 11.07
N ASN A 181 2.03 -0.06 11.89
CA ASN A 181 1.32 0.41 13.09
C ASN A 181 0.61 1.73 12.83
N GLU A 182 -0.39 1.68 11.97
CA GLU A 182 -1.06 2.86 11.44
C GLU A 182 -1.70 3.74 12.53
N ASP A 183 -2.41 3.17 13.51
CA ASP A 183 -3.16 3.94 14.50
C ASP A 183 -2.27 4.89 15.31
N LEU A 184 -1.14 4.40 15.81
CA LEU A 184 -0.20 5.22 16.57
C LEU A 184 0.53 6.22 15.68
N ILE A 185 1.01 5.76 14.52
CA ILE A 185 1.74 6.62 13.57
C ILE A 185 0.82 7.71 13.02
N THR A 186 -0.42 7.37 12.66
CA THR A 186 -1.38 8.37 12.19
C THR A 186 -1.65 9.42 13.25
N LYS A 187 -1.89 9.02 14.50
CA LYS A 187 -2.09 9.97 15.61
C LYS A 187 -0.87 10.87 15.83
N LEU A 188 0.34 10.31 15.82
CA LEU A 188 1.58 11.06 15.98
C LEU A 188 1.81 12.04 14.83
N PHE A 189 1.68 11.56 13.59
CA PHE A 189 1.93 12.37 12.39
C PHE A 189 0.87 13.44 12.16
N GLN A 190 -0.35 13.20 12.59
CA GLN A 190 -1.45 14.17 12.51
C GLN A 190 -1.50 15.08 13.74
N TYR A 191 -0.72 14.81 14.79
CA TYR A 191 -0.66 15.69 15.94
C TYR A 191 -0.27 17.09 15.49
N ARG A 192 -1.11 18.08 15.84
CA ARG A 192 -0.89 19.48 15.49
C ARG A 192 -0.63 20.26 16.77
N PHE A 193 0.46 21.00 16.75
CA PHE A 193 0.82 21.86 17.87
C PHE A 193 -0.22 22.97 18.02
N LYS A 194 -0.79 23.12 19.21
CA LYS A 194 -1.84 24.09 19.49
C LYS A 194 -1.27 25.41 20.03
N THR A 195 -0.05 25.37 20.53
CA THR A 195 0.66 26.51 21.16
C THR A 195 2.16 26.35 20.89
N GLY A 196 2.90 27.43 21.09
CA GLY A 196 4.36 27.50 20.92
C GLY A 196 4.74 28.40 19.78
N GLU A 197 5.58 29.41 20.06
CA GLU A 197 6.10 30.33 19.06
C GLU A 197 6.82 29.55 17.96
N GLY A 198 6.43 29.76 16.69
CA GLY A 198 6.96 29.04 15.54
C GLY A 198 6.44 27.59 15.36
N LEU A 199 5.80 26.97 16.36
CA LEU A 199 5.27 25.61 16.25
C LEU A 199 3.77 25.55 16.01
N GLU A 200 3.04 26.55 16.45
CA GLU A 200 1.59 26.58 16.37
C GLU A 200 1.07 26.36 14.95
N GLY A 201 0.11 25.44 14.82
CA GLY A 201 -0.47 25.07 13.54
C GLY A 201 0.35 24.07 12.71
N HIS A 202 1.62 23.80 13.05
CA HIS A 202 2.40 22.74 12.41
C HIS A 202 1.99 21.36 12.87
N SER A 203 1.98 20.38 11.96
CA SER A 203 1.86 18.99 12.36
C SER A 203 3.24 18.40 12.66
N PHE A 204 3.30 17.49 13.66
CA PHE A 204 4.54 16.79 13.98
C PHE A 204 5.15 16.09 12.75
N GLY A 205 4.32 15.40 11.96
CA GLY A 205 4.82 14.67 10.80
C GLY A 205 5.41 15.56 9.72
N ASN A 206 4.90 16.80 9.53
CA ASN A 206 5.50 17.76 8.61
C ASN A 206 6.87 18.22 9.11
N LEU A 207 6.98 18.56 10.41
CA LEU A 207 8.26 18.94 11.01
C LEU A 207 9.27 17.78 10.98
N PHE A 208 8.81 16.55 11.23
CA PHE A 208 9.65 15.36 11.17
C PHE A 208 10.25 15.15 9.77
N LEU A 209 9.44 15.24 8.71
CA LEU A 209 9.93 15.11 7.33
C LEU A 209 10.87 16.25 6.93
N THR A 210 10.55 17.48 7.35
CA THR A 210 11.41 18.65 7.11
C THR A 210 12.76 18.51 7.81
N ALA A 211 12.78 18.06 9.07
CA ALA A 211 14.01 17.78 9.80
C ALA A 211 14.84 16.68 9.13
N LEU A 212 14.20 15.59 8.68
CA LEU A 212 14.89 14.55 7.93
C LEU A 212 15.45 15.07 6.60
N CYS A 213 14.71 15.93 5.90
CA CYS A 213 15.19 16.57 4.67
C CYS A 213 16.45 17.40 4.92
N SER A 214 16.48 18.17 6.00
CA SER A 214 17.67 18.95 6.41
C SER A 214 18.87 18.07 6.77
N ILE A 215 18.64 16.90 7.40
CA ILE A 215 19.71 15.95 7.77
C ILE A 215 20.24 15.20 6.56
N THR A 216 19.36 14.77 5.65
CA THR A 216 19.72 13.89 4.51
C THR A 216 20.14 14.66 3.27
N GLY A 217 19.81 15.95 3.20
CA GLY A 217 20.14 16.86 2.09
C GLY A 217 19.13 16.84 0.95
N ASP A 218 18.20 15.89 0.91
CA ASP A 218 17.13 15.85 -0.09
C ASP A 218 15.84 15.15 0.41
N MET A 219 14.70 15.48 -0.20
CA MET A 219 13.39 14.98 0.19
C MET A 219 13.22 13.49 -0.12
N VAL A 220 13.81 12.96 -1.20
CA VAL A 220 13.67 11.53 -1.56
C VAL A 220 14.34 10.66 -0.50
N ARG A 221 15.54 11.05 -0.06
CA ARG A 221 16.22 10.38 1.05
C ARG A 221 15.45 10.52 2.36
N ALA A 222 14.93 11.70 2.65
CA ALA A 222 14.10 11.93 3.85
C ALA A 222 12.88 11.01 3.88
N ILE A 223 12.18 10.87 2.76
CA ILE A 223 11.05 9.95 2.61
C ILE A 223 11.49 8.49 2.80
N LYS A 224 12.61 8.09 2.21
CA LYS A 224 13.16 6.74 2.34
C LYS A 224 13.52 6.41 3.78
N GLU A 225 14.23 7.31 4.47
CA GLU A 225 14.61 7.08 5.87
C GLU A 225 13.40 7.10 6.80
N SER A 226 12.43 8.00 6.58
CA SER A 226 11.17 7.96 7.34
C SER A 226 10.42 6.65 7.11
N SER A 227 10.45 6.12 5.89
CA SER A 227 9.85 4.83 5.53
C SER A 227 10.49 3.66 6.28
N ASN A 228 11.81 3.70 6.45
CA ASN A 228 12.57 2.71 7.23
C ASN A 228 12.21 2.77 8.72
N VAL A 229 12.19 3.98 9.31
CA VAL A 229 11.85 4.21 10.72
C VAL A 229 10.42 3.74 11.03
N LEU A 230 9.49 3.99 10.13
CA LEU A 230 8.07 3.71 10.32
C LEU A 230 7.63 2.34 9.80
N SER A 231 8.56 1.57 9.22
CA SER A 231 8.28 0.23 8.68
C SER A 231 7.08 0.22 7.75
N ILE A 232 7.08 1.06 6.71
CA ILE A 232 5.96 1.14 5.77
C ILE A 232 5.96 -0.02 4.76
N ARG A 233 4.80 -0.31 4.19
CA ARG A 233 4.61 -1.27 3.09
C ARG A 233 4.60 -0.55 1.76
N GLY A 234 5.54 -0.88 0.89
CA GLY A 234 5.72 -0.15 -0.38
C GLY A 234 6.61 1.07 -0.23
N ARG A 235 6.43 2.04 -1.11
CA ARG A 235 7.21 3.29 -1.15
C ARG A 235 6.34 4.49 -1.52
N VAL A 236 6.76 5.66 -1.08
CA VAL A 236 6.14 6.95 -1.42
C VAL A 236 7.17 7.77 -2.19
N LEU A 237 6.77 8.35 -3.30
CA LEU A 237 7.60 9.18 -4.17
C LEU A 237 6.88 10.50 -4.47
N PRO A 238 7.56 11.64 -4.40
CA PRO A 238 7.02 12.88 -4.96
C PRO A 238 6.97 12.77 -6.49
N SER A 239 5.99 13.39 -7.11
CA SER A 239 5.86 13.39 -8.58
C SER A 239 7.02 14.10 -9.27
N THR A 240 7.54 15.14 -8.65
CA THR A 240 8.71 15.93 -9.08
C THR A 240 9.50 16.44 -7.88
N LEU A 241 10.75 16.81 -8.11
CA LEU A 241 11.56 17.56 -7.14
C LEU A 241 11.57 19.06 -7.42
N ASP A 242 10.99 19.49 -8.53
CA ASP A 242 10.86 20.88 -8.85
C ASP A 242 9.90 21.61 -7.89
N ASN A 243 10.14 22.88 -7.66
CA ASN A 243 9.28 23.71 -6.82
C ASN A 243 7.99 24.08 -7.58
N MET A 244 7.17 23.06 -7.87
CA MET A 244 5.95 23.16 -8.66
C MET A 244 4.87 23.91 -7.90
N LYS A 245 4.34 24.99 -8.49
CA LYS A 245 3.14 25.68 -8.05
C LYS A 245 2.00 25.43 -9.04
N LEU A 246 0.77 25.45 -8.59
CA LEU A 246 -0.41 25.30 -9.43
C LEU A 246 -0.99 26.67 -9.78
N ALA A 247 -1.49 26.78 -11.00
CA ALA A 247 -2.31 27.90 -11.44
C ALA A 247 -3.47 27.39 -12.31
N ALA A 248 -4.60 28.07 -12.25
CA ALA A 248 -5.79 27.75 -13.01
C ALA A 248 -6.20 28.93 -13.89
N GLU A 249 -6.47 28.68 -15.15
CA GLU A 249 -7.16 29.56 -16.06
C GLU A 249 -8.65 29.20 -16.05
N TYR A 250 -9.52 30.16 -15.80
CA TYR A 250 -10.97 30.00 -15.79
C TYR A 250 -11.59 30.36 -17.15
N GLU A 251 -12.86 29.99 -17.38
CA GLU A 251 -13.55 30.24 -18.64
C GLU A 251 -13.70 31.75 -18.95
N ASP A 252 -13.72 32.58 -17.91
CA ASP A 252 -13.76 34.03 -18.05
C ASP A 252 -12.40 34.69 -18.35
N GLY A 253 -11.35 33.90 -18.51
CA GLY A 253 -9.99 34.35 -18.77
C GLY A 253 -9.21 34.76 -17.51
N THR A 254 -9.80 34.70 -16.33
CA THR A 254 -9.10 34.96 -15.06
C THR A 254 -8.06 33.88 -14.80
N ILE A 255 -6.88 34.24 -14.28
CA ILE A 255 -5.86 33.31 -13.82
C ILE A 255 -5.71 33.44 -12.30
N VAL A 256 -5.75 32.33 -11.59
CA VAL A 256 -5.54 32.26 -10.14
C VAL A 256 -4.35 31.33 -9.85
N HIS A 257 -3.44 31.82 -9.01
CA HIS A 257 -2.24 31.10 -8.59
C HIS A 257 -2.40 30.53 -7.18
N GLY A 258 -1.85 29.37 -6.95
CA GLY A 258 -1.87 28.68 -5.68
C GLY A 258 -2.98 27.65 -5.58
N GLU A 259 -2.59 26.44 -5.11
CA GLU A 259 -3.48 25.27 -4.96
C GLU A 259 -4.68 25.60 -4.07
N SER A 260 -4.43 26.22 -2.93
CA SER A 260 -5.47 26.58 -1.95
C SER A 260 -6.45 27.66 -2.46
N ASN A 261 -6.01 28.54 -3.35
CA ASN A 261 -6.83 29.63 -3.88
C ASN A 261 -7.75 29.18 -5.03
N ILE A 262 -7.40 28.10 -5.71
CA ILE A 262 -8.15 27.63 -6.90
C ILE A 262 -9.61 27.33 -6.57
N PRO A 263 -9.97 26.57 -5.53
CA PRO A 263 -11.37 26.33 -5.20
C PRO A 263 -12.11 27.61 -4.73
N GLU A 264 -11.39 28.52 -4.07
CA GLU A 264 -11.98 29.74 -3.50
C GLU A 264 -12.47 30.73 -4.56
N ALA A 265 -11.98 30.61 -5.79
CA ALA A 265 -12.43 31.43 -6.89
C ALA A 265 -13.89 31.18 -7.30
N HIS A 266 -14.44 29.98 -6.99
CA HIS A 266 -15.81 29.58 -7.35
C HIS A 266 -16.18 29.82 -8.81
N LYS A 267 -15.24 29.59 -9.73
CA LYS A 267 -15.39 29.76 -11.17
C LYS A 267 -15.14 28.46 -11.89
N LYS A 268 -15.65 28.30 -13.10
CA LYS A 268 -15.43 27.11 -13.91
C LYS A 268 -14.02 27.09 -14.49
N ILE A 269 -13.26 26.05 -14.09
CA ILE A 269 -11.88 25.88 -14.51
C ILE A 269 -11.83 25.49 -15.99
N LYS A 270 -11.13 26.28 -16.79
CA LYS A 270 -10.85 26.02 -18.19
C LYS A 270 -9.65 25.06 -18.33
N ARG A 271 -8.54 25.34 -17.66
CA ARG A 271 -7.37 24.49 -17.60
C ARG A 271 -6.51 24.75 -16.38
N LEU A 272 -5.79 23.73 -15.96
CA LEU A 272 -4.72 23.82 -14.98
C LEU A 272 -3.35 23.84 -15.68
N PHE A 273 -2.39 24.50 -15.05
CA PHE A 273 -0.99 24.45 -15.46
C PHE A 273 -0.06 24.61 -14.26
N THR A 274 1.21 24.31 -14.45
CA THR A 274 2.24 24.38 -13.41
C THR A 274 3.19 25.55 -13.65
N GLU A 275 3.74 26.06 -12.57
CA GLU A 275 4.83 27.03 -12.59
C GLU A 275 6.02 26.46 -11.78
N PRO A 276 7.14 26.15 -12.48
CA PRO A 276 7.39 26.28 -13.93
C PRO A 276 6.57 25.28 -14.77
N GLU A 277 6.30 25.60 -16.03
CA GLU A 277 5.52 24.75 -16.94
C GLU A 277 6.17 23.40 -17.26
N ASN A 278 7.49 23.33 -17.23
CA ASN A 278 8.28 22.15 -17.62
C ASN A 278 8.87 21.40 -16.42
N CYS A 279 8.08 21.15 -15.37
CA CYS A 279 8.48 20.32 -14.25
C CYS A 279 8.91 18.93 -14.73
N LYS A 280 10.03 18.42 -14.19
CA LYS A 280 10.56 17.10 -14.52
C LYS A 280 10.03 16.04 -13.58
N ALA A 281 9.67 14.89 -14.14
CA ALA A 281 9.30 13.75 -13.33
C ALA A 281 10.50 13.20 -12.55
N LEU A 282 10.26 12.71 -11.34
CA LEU A 282 11.27 11.91 -10.65
C LEU A 282 11.50 10.60 -11.43
N GLU A 283 12.76 10.27 -11.73
CA GLU A 283 13.12 9.07 -12.53
C GLU A 283 12.53 7.77 -11.93
N ASP A 284 12.53 7.66 -10.61
CA ASP A 284 11.95 6.52 -9.89
C ASP A 284 10.43 6.38 -10.12
N VAL A 285 9.72 7.48 -10.37
CA VAL A 285 8.29 7.48 -10.72
C VAL A 285 8.11 6.89 -12.11
N ILE A 286 8.89 7.33 -13.08
CA ILE A 286 8.85 6.81 -14.45
C ILE A 286 9.19 5.31 -14.47
N ALA A 287 10.23 4.90 -13.74
CA ALA A 287 10.59 3.49 -13.59
C ALA A 287 9.46 2.66 -12.96
N ALA A 288 8.76 3.21 -11.96
CA ALA A 288 7.64 2.54 -11.31
C ALA A 288 6.45 2.36 -12.25
N ILE A 289 6.12 3.37 -13.06
CA ILE A 289 5.01 3.32 -14.02
C ILE A 289 5.31 2.27 -15.11
N LYS A 290 6.53 2.22 -15.63
CA LYS A 290 6.98 1.21 -16.61
C LYS A 290 6.85 -0.23 -16.11
N ASP A 291 7.15 -0.45 -14.84
CA ASP A 291 7.17 -1.78 -14.20
C ASP A 291 5.82 -2.14 -13.54
N ALA A 292 4.80 -1.30 -13.66
CA ALA A 292 3.50 -1.49 -13.05
C ALA A 292 2.68 -2.61 -13.73
N ASP A 293 1.91 -3.34 -12.92
CA ASP A 293 0.84 -4.23 -13.38
C ASP A 293 -0.53 -3.51 -13.37
N LEU A 294 -0.68 -2.52 -12.47
CA LEU A 294 -1.89 -1.75 -12.27
C LEU A 294 -1.54 -0.31 -11.90
N ILE A 295 -2.14 0.65 -12.60
CA ILE A 295 -2.05 2.08 -12.30
C ILE A 295 -3.43 2.55 -11.83
N ILE A 296 -3.46 3.30 -10.72
CA ILE A 296 -4.69 3.85 -10.14
C ILE A 296 -4.54 5.36 -10.07
N LEU A 297 -5.47 6.08 -10.68
CA LEU A 297 -5.57 7.52 -10.58
C LEU A 297 -6.60 7.87 -9.51
N GLY A 298 -6.23 8.69 -8.54
CA GLY A 298 -7.09 9.08 -7.42
C GLY A 298 -7.31 7.95 -6.38
N PRO A 299 -8.38 8.07 -5.53
CA PRO A 299 -9.26 9.23 -5.43
C PRO A 299 -8.58 10.45 -4.82
N GLY A 300 -9.22 11.59 -4.96
CA GLY A 300 -8.76 12.88 -4.44
C GLY A 300 -9.40 14.00 -5.20
N SER A 301 -9.12 15.24 -4.82
CA SER A 301 -9.55 16.41 -5.59
C SER A 301 -9.08 16.29 -7.02
N LEU A 302 -10.00 16.44 -7.97
CA LEU A 302 -9.69 16.23 -9.38
C LEU A 302 -8.57 17.17 -9.85
N TYR A 303 -8.78 18.48 -9.61
CA TYR A 303 -7.88 19.52 -10.09
C TYR A 303 -6.68 19.77 -9.17
N THR A 304 -6.80 19.57 -7.87
CA THR A 304 -5.72 19.90 -6.94
C THR A 304 -4.90 18.70 -6.46
N SER A 305 -5.40 17.45 -6.65
CA SER A 305 -4.67 16.25 -6.20
C SER A 305 -4.32 15.27 -7.33
N VAL A 306 -5.21 15.05 -8.31
CA VAL A 306 -5.00 14.04 -9.35
C VAL A 306 -4.33 14.63 -10.59
N ILE A 307 -4.96 15.63 -11.21
CA ILE A 307 -4.48 16.30 -12.43
C ILE A 307 -3.07 16.88 -12.28
N PRO A 308 -2.65 17.46 -11.15
CA PRO A 308 -1.29 18.01 -11.01
C PRO A 308 -0.16 17.03 -11.33
N ASN A 309 -0.36 15.75 -11.05
CA ASN A 309 0.63 14.72 -11.42
C ASN A 309 0.68 14.50 -12.95
N LEU A 310 -0.44 14.68 -13.64
CA LEU A 310 -0.57 14.53 -15.09
C LEU A 310 -0.09 15.76 -15.87
N LEU A 311 0.01 16.93 -15.22
CA LEU A 311 0.61 18.13 -15.80
C LEU A 311 2.14 17.94 -16.02
N ILE A 312 2.76 17.02 -15.28
CA ILE A 312 4.13 16.60 -15.53
C ILE A 312 4.12 15.68 -16.75
N LYS A 313 4.45 16.26 -17.90
CA LYS A 313 4.31 15.61 -19.21
C LYS A 313 4.90 14.19 -19.26
N GLU A 314 6.07 13.97 -18.66
CA GLU A 314 6.74 12.66 -18.63
C GLU A 314 5.90 11.62 -17.89
N ILE A 315 5.18 11.99 -16.83
CA ILE A 315 4.28 11.10 -16.09
C ILE A 315 3.04 10.76 -16.95
N ALA A 316 2.39 11.77 -17.53
CA ALA A 316 1.22 11.54 -18.37
C ALA A 316 1.55 10.66 -19.59
N ASP A 317 2.63 10.97 -20.29
CA ASP A 317 3.10 10.21 -21.45
C ASP A 317 3.42 8.74 -21.09
N GLU A 318 4.04 8.51 -19.92
CA GLU A 318 4.39 7.16 -19.49
C GLU A 318 3.17 6.37 -19.03
N VAL A 319 2.21 7.00 -18.35
CA VAL A 319 0.92 6.36 -17.99
C VAL A 319 0.18 5.93 -19.25
N VAL A 320 0.10 6.79 -20.26
CA VAL A 320 -0.55 6.46 -21.55
C VAL A 320 0.12 5.25 -22.22
N LYS A 321 1.47 5.23 -22.27
CA LYS A 321 2.27 4.14 -22.89
C LYS A 321 2.29 2.85 -22.09
N ALA A 322 2.00 2.90 -20.79
CA ALA A 322 2.10 1.75 -19.91
C ALA A 322 1.17 0.62 -20.33
N LYS A 323 1.70 -0.61 -20.32
CA LYS A 323 0.93 -1.85 -20.54
C LYS A 323 0.07 -2.26 -19.36
N ALA A 324 0.30 -1.62 -18.22
CA ALA A 324 -0.47 -1.80 -17.00
C ALA A 324 -1.95 -1.53 -17.23
N LYS A 325 -2.83 -2.21 -16.51
CA LYS A 325 -4.25 -1.81 -16.46
C LYS A 325 -4.37 -0.50 -15.69
N LYS A 326 -5.20 0.41 -16.18
CA LYS A 326 -5.36 1.78 -15.68
C LYS A 326 -6.80 2.01 -15.23
N ILE A 327 -6.99 2.45 -14.00
CA ILE A 327 -8.33 2.74 -13.45
C ILE A 327 -8.34 4.08 -12.73
N TYR A 328 -9.36 4.87 -13.00
CA TYR A 328 -9.65 6.10 -12.27
C TYR A 328 -10.68 5.83 -11.17
N VAL A 329 -10.47 6.36 -9.98
CA VAL A 329 -11.45 6.32 -8.88
C VAL A 329 -12.15 7.66 -8.80
N CYS A 330 -13.37 7.71 -9.27
CA CYS A 330 -14.17 8.94 -9.31
C CYS A 330 -14.61 9.39 -7.91
N ASN A 331 -14.70 10.68 -7.70
CA ASN A 331 -15.20 11.26 -6.47
C ASN A 331 -16.67 10.89 -6.25
N ILE A 332 -17.10 10.75 -5.00
CA ILE A 332 -18.50 10.45 -4.64
C ILE A 332 -19.35 11.72 -4.73
N MET A 333 -18.77 12.85 -4.29
CA MET A 333 -19.41 14.15 -4.24
C MET A 333 -18.61 15.15 -5.06
N SER A 334 -19.29 16.14 -5.65
CA SER A 334 -18.66 17.31 -6.25
C SER A 334 -17.89 18.10 -5.17
N GLN A 335 -16.92 18.86 -5.62
CA GLN A 335 -16.14 19.76 -4.77
C GLN A 335 -16.44 21.20 -5.20
N PRO A 336 -17.04 22.03 -4.30
CA PRO A 336 -17.33 23.43 -4.59
C PRO A 336 -16.09 24.18 -5.07
N GLY A 337 -16.24 24.95 -6.15
CA GLY A 337 -15.14 25.70 -6.76
C GLY A 337 -14.19 24.89 -7.63
N GLU A 338 -14.33 23.53 -7.69
CA GLU A 338 -13.55 22.68 -8.58
C GLU A 338 -14.42 21.93 -9.58
N THR A 339 -15.37 21.12 -9.08
CA THR A 339 -16.15 20.16 -9.89
C THR A 339 -17.65 20.37 -9.69
N ASP A 340 -18.08 21.62 -9.62
CA ASP A 340 -19.49 21.96 -9.46
C ASP A 340 -20.32 21.38 -10.61
N ASN A 341 -21.34 20.62 -10.26
CA ASN A 341 -22.25 19.94 -11.20
C ASN A 341 -21.60 18.92 -12.15
N TYR A 342 -20.37 18.48 -11.90
CA TYR A 342 -19.70 17.49 -12.75
C TYR A 342 -20.41 16.13 -12.67
N LEU A 343 -20.55 15.50 -13.83
CA LEU A 343 -20.88 14.10 -14.02
C LEU A 343 -19.60 13.27 -14.08
N VAL A 344 -19.74 11.94 -14.10
CA VAL A 344 -18.57 11.04 -14.21
C VAL A 344 -17.81 11.29 -15.52
N SER A 345 -18.50 11.53 -16.63
CA SER A 345 -17.88 11.85 -17.91
C SER A 345 -17.08 13.15 -17.87
N ASP A 346 -17.53 14.17 -17.13
CA ASP A 346 -16.80 15.45 -16.99
C ASP A 346 -15.45 15.25 -16.29
N HIS A 347 -15.42 14.40 -15.25
CA HIS A 347 -14.18 14.03 -14.58
C HIS A 347 -13.20 13.34 -15.54
N ILE A 348 -13.69 12.40 -16.35
CA ILE A 348 -12.87 11.68 -17.34
C ILE A 348 -12.36 12.63 -18.40
N ASN A 349 -13.23 13.51 -18.93
CA ASN A 349 -12.86 14.50 -19.94
C ASN A 349 -11.82 15.51 -19.42
N ALA A 350 -11.92 15.91 -18.15
CA ALA A 350 -10.92 16.77 -17.53
C ALA A 350 -9.55 16.05 -17.44
N LEU A 351 -9.52 14.77 -17.09
CA LEU A 351 -8.29 13.98 -17.08
C LEU A 351 -7.68 13.86 -18.49
N TYR A 352 -8.49 13.51 -19.49
CA TYR A 352 -8.05 13.37 -20.88
C TYR A 352 -7.50 14.69 -21.45
N LYS A 353 -8.18 15.78 -21.17
CA LYS A 353 -7.76 17.12 -21.58
C LYS A 353 -6.37 17.48 -21.05
N HIS A 354 -6.11 17.24 -19.76
CA HIS A 354 -4.84 17.61 -19.14
C HIS A 354 -3.71 16.63 -19.42
N ALA A 355 -4.03 15.36 -19.67
CA ALA A 355 -3.05 14.37 -20.14
C ALA A 355 -2.83 14.42 -21.66
N ASN A 356 -3.63 15.21 -22.39
CA ASN A 356 -3.64 15.27 -23.85
C ASN A 356 -3.77 13.89 -24.50
N SER A 357 -4.63 13.01 -23.94
CA SER A 357 -4.86 11.65 -24.42
C SER A 357 -6.17 11.08 -23.90
N ASP A 358 -6.94 10.44 -24.76
CA ASP A 358 -8.14 9.66 -24.43
C ASP A 358 -7.85 8.20 -24.04
N GLN A 359 -6.57 7.78 -24.11
CA GLN A 359 -6.11 6.44 -23.74
C GLN A 359 -5.51 6.36 -22.33
N LEU A 360 -5.83 7.34 -21.47
CA LEU A 360 -5.26 7.47 -20.15
C LEU A 360 -5.74 6.39 -19.18
N ILE A 361 -6.99 5.92 -19.32
CA ILE A 361 -7.62 4.94 -18.43
C ILE A 361 -8.34 3.83 -19.22
N ASP A 362 -8.41 2.63 -18.61
CA ASP A 362 -9.17 1.48 -19.14
C ASP A 362 -10.55 1.36 -18.45
N ALA A 363 -10.67 1.91 -17.23
CA ALA A 363 -11.90 1.85 -16.44
C ALA A 363 -12.06 3.04 -15.51
N VAL A 364 -13.32 3.27 -15.11
CA VAL A 364 -13.66 4.18 -14.01
C VAL A 364 -14.40 3.42 -12.92
N LEU A 365 -14.01 3.63 -11.65
CA LEU A 365 -14.71 3.11 -10.49
C LEU A 365 -15.62 4.19 -9.92
N VAL A 366 -16.91 3.87 -9.86
CA VAL A 366 -17.98 4.81 -9.47
C VAL A 366 -18.75 4.26 -8.27
N ASN A 367 -19.18 5.15 -7.39
CA ASN A 367 -20.06 4.79 -6.28
C ASN A 367 -21.51 4.70 -6.77
N ASP A 368 -22.16 3.54 -6.56
CA ASP A 368 -23.53 3.25 -7.00
C ASP A 368 -24.61 3.57 -5.98
N PHE A 369 -24.23 3.97 -4.77
CA PHE A 369 -25.17 4.14 -3.68
C PHE A 369 -24.80 5.28 -2.74
N LEU A 370 -25.73 6.21 -2.54
CA LEU A 370 -25.63 7.26 -1.53
C LEU A 370 -26.93 7.30 -0.70
N PRO A 371 -26.88 7.13 0.64
CA PRO A 371 -28.05 7.26 1.50
C PRO A 371 -28.64 8.68 1.41
N GLN A 372 -29.97 8.80 1.31
CA GLN A 372 -30.66 10.11 1.17
C GLN A 372 -30.34 11.08 2.31
N ASN A 373 -30.26 10.60 3.55
CA ASN A 373 -29.91 11.44 4.70
C ASN A 373 -28.47 11.98 4.66
N MET A 374 -27.58 11.32 3.95
CA MET A 374 -26.22 11.83 3.73
C MET A 374 -26.20 12.83 2.57
N ALA A 375 -26.93 12.57 1.48
CA ALA A 375 -27.01 13.47 0.35
C ALA A 375 -27.49 14.88 0.77
N GLN A 376 -28.58 14.95 1.53
CA GLN A 376 -29.18 16.23 1.97
C GLN A 376 -28.19 17.10 2.75
N LYS A 377 -27.42 16.51 3.68
CA LYS A 377 -26.42 17.24 4.48
C LYS A 377 -25.32 17.89 3.60
N TYR A 378 -24.94 17.22 2.52
CA TYR A 378 -23.90 17.72 1.60
C TYR A 378 -24.45 18.70 0.59
N GLU A 379 -25.72 18.54 0.17
CA GLU A 379 -26.42 19.51 -0.67
C GLU A 379 -26.53 20.88 0.00
N GLU A 380 -26.79 20.90 1.32
CA GLU A 380 -26.78 22.13 2.13
C GLU A 380 -25.40 22.82 2.15
N ALA A 381 -24.32 22.07 1.95
CA ALA A 381 -22.95 22.58 1.84
C ALA A 381 -22.52 22.82 0.37
N GLY A 382 -23.46 22.78 -0.59
CA GLY A 382 -23.18 22.99 -2.01
C GLY A 382 -22.50 21.83 -2.70
N GLN A 383 -22.42 20.65 -2.07
CA GLN A 383 -21.81 19.44 -2.65
C GLN A 383 -22.89 18.51 -3.17
N LEU A 384 -22.82 18.17 -4.44
CA LEU A 384 -23.76 17.26 -5.09
C LEU A 384 -23.15 15.88 -5.34
N PRO A 385 -23.95 14.80 -5.30
CA PRO A 385 -23.49 13.50 -5.72
C PRO A 385 -23.02 13.50 -7.18
N VAL A 386 -21.85 12.96 -7.46
CA VAL A 386 -21.36 12.78 -8.84
C VAL A 386 -22.18 11.65 -9.48
N ARG A 387 -23.02 12.01 -10.44
CA ARG A 387 -23.94 11.06 -11.11
C ARG A 387 -23.25 10.40 -12.30
N LEU A 388 -23.56 9.11 -12.48
CA LEU A 388 -23.11 8.34 -13.63
C LEU A 388 -23.97 8.65 -14.86
N ASP A 389 -23.31 8.96 -15.96
CA ASP A 389 -23.87 9.20 -17.29
C ASP A 389 -23.22 8.25 -18.30
N SER A 390 -23.57 6.97 -18.21
CA SER A 390 -22.92 5.85 -18.92
C SER A 390 -22.88 6.02 -20.44
N GLU A 391 -23.86 6.74 -21.02
CA GLU A 391 -23.95 7.03 -22.46
C GLU A 391 -22.77 7.86 -23.00
N ASN A 392 -22.12 8.63 -22.12
CA ASN A 392 -20.99 9.50 -22.46
C ASN A 392 -19.62 8.89 -22.09
N ILE A 393 -19.59 7.63 -21.63
CA ILE A 393 -18.40 6.97 -21.13
C ILE A 393 -18.00 5.79 -22.03
N HIS A 394 -16.77 5.82 -22.56
CA HIS A 394 -16.25 4.82 -23.50
C HIS A 394 -15.25 3.84 -22.90
N VAL A 395 -15.13 3.80 -21.58
CA VAL A 395 -14.28 2.87 -20.84
C VAL A 395 -15.12 1.94 -19.95
N ASP A 396 -14.50 0.89 -19.40
CA ASP A 396 -15.21 -0.03 -18.47
C ASP A 396 -15.73 0.75 -17.26
N VAL A 397 -17.04 0.69 -16.99
CA VAL A 397 -17.64 1.27 -15.78
C VAL A 397 -17.76 0.19 -14.69
N VAL A 398 -17.19 0.49 -13.53
CA VAL A 398 -17.22 -0.39 -12.35
C VAL A 398 -18.04 0.26 -11.26
N GLU A 399 -19.33 -0.07 -11.20
CA GLU A 399 -20.23 0.46 -10.19
C GLU A 399 -20.19 -0.43 -8.94
N LYS A 400 -19.96 0.15 -7.77
CA LYS A 400 -19.94 -0.53 -6.48
C LYS A 400 -20.32 0.42 -5.34
N LYS A 401 -20.94 -0.12 -4.28
CA LYS A 401 -21.09 0.59 -3.01
C LYS A 401 -19.71 0.81 -2.38
N LEU A 402 -19.19 2.02 -2.49
CA LEU A 402 -17.84 2.39 -2.08
C LEU A 402 -17.77 3.14 -0.75
N ILE A 403 -18.90 3.64 -0.26
CA ILE A 403 -18.97 4.44 0.96
C ILE A 403 -18.82 3.60 2.22
N GLU A 404 -18.27 4.21 3.25
CA GLU A 404 -18.23 3.69 4.60
C GLU A 404 -19.49 4.10 5.35
N ASP A 405 -20.06 3.16 6.12
CA ASP A 405 -21.20 3.46 7.00
C ASP A 405 -20.63 4.20 8.23
N SER A 406 -20.42 5.54 8.12
CA SER A 406 -19.84 6.32 9.21
C SER A 406 -20.90 6.75 10.22
N LYS A 407 -20.59 6.60 11.52
CA LYS A 407 -21.42 7.10 12.63
C LYS A 407 -21.50 8.63 12.65
N GLU A 408 -20.59 9.32 11.97
CA GLU A 408 -20.49 10.79 11.91
C GLU A 408 -21.26 11.40 10.74
N GLY A 409 -21.91 10.57 9.90
CA GLY A 409 -22.66 11.05 8.72
C GLY A 409 -21.78 11.69 7.62
N LEU A 410 -20.47 11.38 7.61
CA LEU A 410 -19.56 11.86 6.58
C LEU A 410 -19.52 10.88 5.40
N VAL A 411 -19.67 11.39 4.19
CA VAL A 411 -19.51 10.61 2.95
C VAL A 411 -18.03 10.47 2.66
N ARG A 412 -17.49 9.26 2.87
CA ARG A 412 -16.11 8.92 2.57
C ARG A 412 -16.04 7.57 1.88
N HIS A 413 -15.06 7.42 1.00
CA HIS A 413 -14.74 6.12 0.45
C HIS A 413 -14.27 5.15 1.55
N SER A 414 -14.79 3.92 1.52
CA SER A 414 -14.26 2.83 2.34
C SER A 414 -12.99 2.29 1.72
N SER A 415 -11.85 2.40 2.43
CA SER A 415 -10.55 1.88 2.00
C SER A 415 -10.63 0.42 1.55
N TYR A 416 -11.35 -0.41 2.29
CA TYR A 416 -11.51 -1.83 2.01
C TYR A 416 -12.36 -2.07 0.75
N ARG A 417 -13.52 -1.39 0.62
CA ARG A 417 -14.45 -1.59 -0.50
C ARG A 417 -13.82 -1.14 -1.81
N VAL A 418 -13.18 0.04 -1.82
CA VAL A 418 -12.46 0.57 -3.00
C VAL A 418 -11.35 -0.38 -3.44
N ALA A 419 -10.44 -0.74 -2.54
CA ALA A 419 -9.33 -1.63 -2.87
C ALA A 419 -9.80 -3.00 -3.38
N ARG A 420 -10.87 -3.56 -2.78
CA ARG A 420 -11.47 -4.82 -3.20
C ARG A 420 -12.11 -4.72 -4.59
N ALA A 421 -12.84 -3.64 -4.88
CA ALA A 421 -13.48 -3.41 -6.17
C ALA A 421 -12.43 -3.31 -7.29
N ILE A 422 -11.38 -2.51 -7.08
CA ILE A 422 -10.26 -2.36 -8.02
C ILE A 422 -9.57 -3.71 -8.27
N TYR A 423 -9.25 -4.44 -7.20
CA TYR A 423 -8.54 -5.72 -7.33
C TYR A 423 -9.39 -6.79 -8.03
N TYR A 424 -10.71 -6.81 -7.78
CA TYR A 424 -11.63 -7.72 -8.47
C TYR A 424 -11.70 -7.40 -9.97
N TRP A 425 -11.86 -6.13 -10.35
CA TRP A 425 -11.84 -5.70 -11.74
C TRP A 425 -10.51 -6.06 -12.41
N TYR A 426 -9.38 -5.74 -11.79
CA TYR A 426 -8.05 -6.08 -12.29
C TYR A 426 -7.92 -7.59 -12.55
N ARG A 427 -8.33 -8.45 -11.61
CA ARG A 427 -8.29 -9.90 -11.75
C ARG A 427 -9.18 -10.40 -12.90
N LYS A 428 -10.34 -9.79 -13.09
CA LYS A 428 -11.26 -10.11 -14.20
C LYS A 428 -10.69 -9.71 -15.54
N SER A 429 -10.09 -8.52 -15.65
CA SER A 429 -9.45 -8.05 -16.89
C SER A 429 -8.27 -8.93 -17.31
N GLN A 430 -7.42 -9.35 -16.35
CA GLN A 430 -6.31 -10.26 -16.60
C GLN A 430 -6.76 -11.65 -17.12
N ARG A 431 -7.92 -12.14 -16.72
CA ARG A 431 -8.48 -13.41 -17.26
C ARG A 431 -8.94 -13.23 -18.70
N LYS A 432 -9.69 -12.15 -18.96
CA LYS A 432 -10.15 -11.84 -20.34
C LYS A 432 -8.98 -11.72 -21.34
N ASP A 433 -7.85 -11.14 -20.91
CA ASP A 433 -6.67 -10.99 -21.76
C ASP A 433 -5.96 -12.33 -22.02
N LYS A 434 -6.03 -13.29 -21.08
CA LYS A 434 -5.51 -14.66 -21.28
C LYS A 434 -6.37 -15.49 -22.19
N ASP A 435 -7.69 -15.34 -22.15
CA ASP A 435 -8.64 -16.08 -22.97
C ASP A 435 -8.65 -15.58 -24.44
N LYS A 436 -8.08 -14.39 -24.70
CA LYS A 436 -7.92 -13.81 -26.06
C LYS A 436 -6.60 -14.17 -26.73
N LYS A 437 -5.64 -14.74 -25.98
CA LYS A 437 -4.33 -15.24 -26.49
C LYS A 437 -4.35 -16.74 -26.70
#